data_f709ee1f2b9577b6e5d5bdf91bc9391a
#
_entry.id   f709ee1f2b9577b6e5d5bdf91bc9391a
#
_cell.length_a   1.000
_cell.length_b   1.000
_cell.length_c   1.000
_cell.angle_alpha   90.00
_cell.angle_beta   90.00
_cell.angle_gamma   90.00
#
_symmetry.space_group_name_H-M   'P 1'
#
loop_
_entity.id
_entity.type
_entity.pdbx_description
1 polymer ?
#
loop_
_entity_poly.entity_id
_entity_poly.type
_entity_poly.pdbx_seq_one_letter_code
_entity_poly.pdbx_strand_id
1 'polypeptide(L)'
;MKRIIVACDGTGQSASRGDLSVSTNVNRLGHALLNEPGKTGVEQIVFYQSGVGTADLGATFLNAGKLVQGAIGEGIENNIADGYNFVMNNYLPGDELFIFGFSRGAFTARVLANFIARVGVFSKRYSWAFKPAFKAYVGGPEKFDVYLKQLAHSVELDQKYWKPEKGEYVPRVFKVKIKVVGCWDTVASLGIPWKPFTNAGGVTGDYTYYDGIEHAFHALALDECRGPFTPTLWYLPDDDEFSRSHRPPSMLVPGRAHQRGRGLPDQTIADLTLAWMVDLCRPFLDFDQRYIDMCVDLDHQPWKIRSKHRESDPDGFDRMYQGWARGKQYDSYKRGQTWTWLYRTPGAYDRPVDRTREVVHASVRERWTTRPAGQEWRPHALKGFEPKQREDGKWEWVKDAGSGKRIALDEEPFENKAEGSFEWLLRYAPVFPEPKKADDKSAEAGKSCIVM
;
A
#
# COMPACT_ATOMS: atom_id res chain seq x y z
N MET A 1 -11.31 17.44 -16.77
CA MET A 1 -11.07 16.16 -16.08
C MET A 1 -9.61 16.10 -15.66
N LYS A 2 -9.34 15.79 -14.43
CA LYS A 2 -7.98 15.51 -13.90
C LYS A 2 -8.04 14.30 -12.98
N ARG A 3 -6.88 13.78 -12.61
CA ARG A 3 -6.72 12.69 -11.65
C ARG A 3 -6.20 13.25 -10.34
N ILE A 4 -6.89 12.96 -9.26
CA ILE A 4 -6.56 13.41 -7.91
C ILE A 4 -6.03 12.20 -7.14
N ILE A 5 -4.78 12.26 -6.72
CA ILE A 5 -4.08 11.17 -6.05
C ILE A 5 -3.79 11.58 -4.61
N VAL A 6 -4.27 10.78 -3.64
CA VAL A 6 -3.96 10.93 -2.21
C VAL A 6 -3.07 9.78 -1.80
N ALA A 7 -1.88 10.09 -1.28
CA ALA A 7 -0.84 9.14 -0.90
C ALA A 7 -0.52 9.26 0.59
N CYS A 8 -1.01 8.31 1.41
CA CYS A 8 -0.89 8.32 2.87
C CYS A 8 0.23 7.38 3.34
N ASP A 9 1.29 7.93 3.92
CA ASP A 9 2.45 7.13 4.32
C ASP A 9 2.33 6.51 5.72
N GLY A 10 3.16 5.51 5.97
CA GLY A 10 3.20 4.77 7.22
C GLY A 10 3.82 5.58 8.37
N THR A 11 3.52 5.21 9.60
CA THR A 11 4.00 5.90 10.80
C THR A 11 5.50 6.08 10.83
N GLY A 12 5.90 7.31 11.15
CA GLY A 12 7.29 7.72 11.21
C GLY A 12 7.98 7.78 9.84
N GLN A 13 7.20 7.72 8.74
CA GLN A 13 7.70 7.87 7.38
C GLN A 13 7.39 9.28 6.87
N SER A 14 8.35 9.90 6.20
CA SER A 14 8.21 11.22 5.60
C SER A 14 9.11 11.35 4.38
N ALA A 15 8.63 12.02 3.36
CA ALA A 15 9.44 12.39 2.19
C ALA A 15 10.55 13.38 2.54
N SER A 16 10.39 14.15 3.64
CA SER A 16 11.29 15.22 4.05
C SER A 16 12.43 14.77 4.96
N ARG A 17 12.52 13.52 5.38
CA ARG A 17 13.70 12.99 6.06
C ARG A 17 14.85 12.88 5.05
N GLY A 18 15.35 14.05 4.68
CA GLY A 18 16.43 14.21 3.74
C GLY A 18 17.73 13.69 4.28
N ASP A 19 18.09 12.57 3.93
CA ASP A 19 19.34 11.94 3.65
C ASP A 19 19.19 10.43 3.66
N LEU A 20 19.64 9.77 2.64
CA LEU A 20 19.93 8.32 2.61
C LEU A 20 18.79 7.34 3.01
N SER A 21 17.62 7.79 3.47
CA SER A 21 16.48 6.90 3.66
C SER A 21 15.80 6.67 2.31
N VAL A 22 15.78 5.45 1.85
CA VAL A 22 15.03 5.09 0.65
C VAL A 22 13.54 5.30 0.93
N SER A 23 12.87 6.00 0.02
CA SER A 23 11.44 6.33 0.12
C SER A 23 10.56 5.08 0.18
N THR A 24 9.41 5.20 0.84
CA THR A 24 8.39 4.15 0.86
C THR A 24 7.77 3.93 -0.53
N ASN A 25 7.14 2.79 -0.75
CA ASN A 25 6.44 2.53 -2.01
C ASN A 25 5.29 3.51 -2.28
N VAL A 26 4.66 4.05 -1.23
CA VAL A 26 3.66 5.11 -1.38
C VAL A 26 4.27 6.37 -1.98
N ASN A 27 5.41 6.80 -1.43
CA ASN A 27 6.12 7.97 -1.94
C ASN A 27 6.71 7.71 -3.33
N ARG A 28 7.29 6.52 -3.53
CA ARG A 28 7.86 6.11 -4.83
C ARG A 28 6.80 6.01 -5.94
N LEU A 29 5.60 5.56 -5.62
CA LEU A 29 4.48 5.59 -6.57
C LEU A 29 4.18 7.03 -6.99
N GLY A 30 4.15 7.97 -6.04
CA GLY A 30 3.99 9.40 -6.36
C GLY A 30 5.09 9.92 -7.28
N HIS A 31 6.35 9.51 -7.05
CA HIS A 31 7.48 9.88 -7.92
C HIS A 31 7.44 9.23 -9.30
N ALA A 32 6.77 8.07 -9.42
CA ALA A 32 6.62 7.37 -10.68
C ALA A 32 5.55 7.98 -11.59
N LEU A 33 4.69 8.86 -11.08
CA LEU A 33 3.67 9.53 -11.88
C LEU A 33 4.27 10.64 -12.75
N LEU A 34 3.75 10.80 -13.94
CA LEU A 34 4.12 11.93 -14.79
C LEU A 34 3.60 13.24 -14.19
N ASN A 35 4.47 14.26 -14.15
CA ASN A 35 4.11 15.61 -13.71
C ASN A 35 3.36 16.39 -14.79
N GLU A 36 3.55 16.02 -16.05
CA GLU A 36 2.88 16.62 -17.20
C GLU A 36 1.79 15.68 -17.71
N PRO A 37 0.77 16.20 -18.39
CA PRO A 37 -0.23 15.35 -19.03
C PRO A 37 0.45 14.35 -19.96
N GLY A 38 0.32 13.06 -19.64
CA GLY A 38 0.94 11.97 -20.40
C GLY A 38 0.18 11.69 -21.71
N LYS A 39 0.25 10.45 -22.18
CA LYS A 39 -0.44 10.00 -23.41
C LYS A 39 -1.95 10.23 -23.38
N THR A 40 -2.54 10.26 -22.20
CA THR A 40 -3.98 10.50 -22.01
C THR A 40 -4.36 11.98 -22.08
N GLY A 41 -3.41 12.91 -22.00
CA GLY A 41 -3.66 14.35 -21.92
C GLY A 41 -4.34 14.79 -20.61
N VAL A 42 -4.37 13.93 -19.59
CA VAL A 42 -5.04 14.17 -18.30
C VAL A 42 -4.02 14.56 -17.25
N GLU A 43 -4.26 15.70 -16.59
CA GLU A 43 -3.42 16.19 -15.48
C GLU A 43 -3.55 15.25 -14.27
N GLN A 44 -2.44 15.02 -13.57
CA GLN A 44 -2.33 14.22 -12.35
C GLN A 44 -1.81 15.10 -11.22
N ILE A 45 -2.62 15.27 -10.16
CA ILE A 45 -2.19 16.04 -8.98
C ILE A 45 -2.07 15.11 -7.78
N VAL A 46 -0.96 15.22 -7.05
CA VAL A 46 -0.61 14.33 -5.94
C VAL A 46 -0.61 15.10 -4.63
N PHE A 47 -1.34 14.58 -3.65
CA PHE A 47 -1.23 14.97 -2.25
C PHE A 47 -0.52 13.86 -1.49
N TYR A 48 0.73 14.11 -1.10
CA TYR A 48 1.48 13.22 -0.24
C TYR A 48 1.34 13.65 1.23
N GLN A 49 0.96 12.69 2.06
CA GLN A 49 0.80 12.88 3.49
C GLN A 49 1.78 12.00 4.26
N SER A 50 2.63 12.65 5.05
CA SER A 50 3.53 11.96 5.97
C SER A 50 2.77 11.16 7.02
N GLY A 51 3.33 10.03 7.41
CA GLY A 51 2.74 9.19 8.45
C GLY A 51 2.71 9.88 9.83
N VAL A 52 1.75 9.50 10.65
CA VAL A 52 1.63 10.01 12.03
C VAL A 52 2.94 9.81 12.81
N GLY A 53 3.30 10.78 13.68
CA GLY A 53 4.51 10.72 14.50
C GLY A 53 5.80 11.10 13.76
N THR A 54 5.72 11.82 12.65
CA THR A 54 6.88 12.38 11.94
C THR A 54 7.30 13.76 12.44
N ALA A 55 6.41 14.50 13.11
CA ALA A 55 6.79 15.71 13.83
C ALA A 55 7.72 15.34 15.00
N ASP A 56 8.64 16.22 15.36
CA ASP A 56 9.79 16.05 16.29
C ASP A 56 9.49 15.49 17.71
N LEU A 57 8.60 14.56 17.83
CA LEU A 57 8.34 13.80 19.04
C LEU A 57 9.42 12.72 19.21
N GLY A 58 10.67 13.20 19.34
CA GLY A 58 11.82 12.34 19.60
C GLY A 58 11.58 11.38 20.75
N ALA A 59 12.33 10.29 20.81
CA ALA A 59 12.54 9.27 21.85
C ALA A 59 11.58 9.16 23.08
N THR A 60 10.79 10.16 23.39
CA THR A 60 9.83 10.23 24.50
C THR A 60 8.61 9.33 24.31
N PHE A 61 8.34 8.91 23.06
CA PHE A 61 7.17 8.10 22.73
C PHE A 61 7.26 6.63 23.16
N LEU A 62 8.43 6.15 23.48
CA LEU A 62 8.60 4.74 23.85
C LEU A 62 8.10 4.40 25.27
N ASN A 63 7.85 5.40 26.11
CA ASN A 63 7.52 5.20 27.54
C ASN A 63 6.13 5.64 27.99
N ALA A 64 5.26 6.17 27.13
CA ALA A 64 4.00 6.79 27.54
C ALA A 64 2.74 6.11 26.94
N GLY A 65 2.50 4.84 27.25
CA GLY A 65 1.49 3.99 26.61
C GLY A 65 0.09 4.57 26.33
N LYS A 66 -0.58 5.22 27.28
CA LYS A 66 -1.96 5.76 27.09
C LYS A 66 -2.02 7.12 26.38
N LEU A 67 -1.03 7.99 26.63
CA LEU A 67 -0.92 9.30 25.96
C LEU A 67 -0.60 9.15 24.49
N VAL A 68 0.20 8.13 24.14
CA VAL A 68 0.57 7.78 22.76
C VAL A 68 -0.64 7.30 21.96
N GLN A 69 -1.57 6.56 22.57
CA GLN A 69 -2.77 6.06 21.88
C GLN A 69 -3.73 7.20 21.48
N GLY A 70 -3.94 8.18 22.36
CA GLY A 70 -4.74 9.37 22.04
C GLY A 70 -4.11 10.19 20.92
N ALA A 71 -2.82 10.49 21.02
CA ALA A 71 -2.11 11.29 20.02
C ALA A 71 -2.03 10.59 18.63
N ILE A 72 -1.95 9.26 18.59
CA ILE A 72 -2.00 8.51 17.32
C ILE A 72 -3.42 8.53 16.73
N GLY A 73 -4.46 8.41 17.57
CA GLY A 73 -5.85 8.50 17.13
C GLY A 73 -6.17 9.87 16.53
N GLU A 74 -5.85 10.94 17.23
CA GLU A 74 -6.01 12.33 16.74
C GLU A 74 -5.19 12.58 15.47
N GLY A 75 -3.96 12.06 15.38
CA GLY A 75 -3.13 12.21 14.21
C GLY A 75 -3.74 11.55 12.97
N ILE A 76 -4.44 10.41 13.13
CA ILE A 76 -5.13 9.74 12.02
C ILE A 76 -6.37 10.51 11.59
N GLU A 77 -7.16 11.01 12.53
CA GLU A 77 -8.33 11.84 12.21
C GLU A 77 -7.92 13.12 11.46
N ASN A 78 -6.85 13.77 11.90
CA ASN A 78 -6.28 14.92 11.20
C ASN A 78 -5.82 14.55 9.78
N ASN A 79 -5.13 13.44 9.63
CA ASN A 79 -4.68 12.95 8.33
C ASN A 79 -5.85 12.67 7.38
N ILE A 80 -6.95 12.09 7.88
CA ILE A 80 -8.17 11.88 7.08
C ILE A 80 -8.78 13.23 6.69
N ALA A 81 -8.84 14.18 7.63
CA ALA A 81 -9.37 15.51 7.37
C ALA A 81 -8.56 16.26 6.31
N ASP A 82 -7.24 16.20 6.38
CA ASP A 82 -6.34 16.86 5.41
C ASP A 82 -6.49 16.26 4.02
N GLY A 83 -6.50 14.92 3.92
CA GLY A 83 -6.75 14.21 2.66
C GLY A 83 -8.11 14.55 2.06
N TYR A 84 -9.15 14.57 2.89
CA TYR A 84 -10.49 14.97 2.46
C TYR A 84 -10.55 16.43 2.02
N ASN A 85 -9.92 17.34 2.76
CA ASN A 85 -9.84 18.75 2.42
C ASN A 85 -9.13 18.97 1.08
N PHE A 86 -8.05 18.24 0.83
CA PHE A 86 -7.38 18.30 -0.47
C PHE A 86 -8.33 17.88 -1.59
N VAL A 87 -9.00 16.73 -1.45
CA VAL A 87 -9.99 16.27 -2.43
C VAL A 87 -11.09 17.31 -2.62
N MET A 88 -11.72 17.77 -1.55
CA MET A 88 -12.81 18.74 -1.58
C MET A 88 -12.43 20.05 -2.28
N ASN A 89 -11.20 20.50 -2.09
CA ASN A 89 -10.71 21.74 -2.69
C ASN A 89 -10.33 21.62 -4.17
N ASN A 90 -10.09 20.41 -4.64
CA ASN A 90 -9.61 20.19 -6.01
C ASN A 90 -10.60 19.43 -6.90
N TYR A 91 -11.55 18.69 -6.33
CA TYR A 91 -12.49 17.88 -7.09
C TYR A 91 -13.50 18.71 -7.86
N LEU A 92 -13.68 18.36 -9.12
CA LEU A 92 -14.78 18.78 -9.99
C LEU A 92 -15.49 17.56 -10.57
N PRO A 93 -16.77 17.64 -10.88
CA PRO A 93 -17.48 16.55 -11.54
C PRO A 93 -16.75 16.06 -12.80
N GLY A 94 -16.55 14.75 -12.88
CA GLY A 94 -15.78 14.11 -13.95
C GLY A 94 -14.30 13.87 -13.64
N ASP A 95 -13.78 14.37 -12.52
CA ASP A 95 -12.43 14.02 -12.06
C ASP A 95 -12.39 12.61 -11.48
N GLU A 96 -11.25 11.94 -11.62
CA GLU A 96 -11.01 10.60 -11.07
C GLU A 96 -10.20 10.68 -9.78
N LEU A 97 -10.56 9.84 -8.80
CA LEU A 97 -9.94 9.82 -7.47
C LEU A 97 -9.18 8.52 -7.23
N PHE A 98 -7.93 8.64 -6.78
CA PHE A 98 -7.04 7.54 -6.45
C PHE A 98 -6.52 7.72 -5.02
N ILE A 99 -6.52 6.67 -4.22
CA ILE A 99 -6.09 6.75 -2.81
C ILE A 99 -5.14 5.60 -2.53
N PHE A 100 -3.92 5.94 -2.10
CA PHE A 100 -2.89 4.95 -1.77
C PHE A 100 -2.44 5.08 -0.33
N GLY A 101 -2.01 3.95 0.27
CA GLY A 101 -1.50 4.00 1.62
C GLY A 101 -0.64 2.81 2.03
N PHE A 102 0.21 3.05 3.05
CA PHE A 102 1.05 2.03 3.66
C PHE A 102 0.83 1.94 5.17
N SER A 103 0.74 0.72 5.72
CA SER A 103 0.63 0.48 7.17
C SER A 103 -0.55 1.25 7.78
N ARG A 104 -0.32 2.15 8.77
CA ARG A 104 -1.36 3.03 9.32
C ARG A 104 -1.87 4.07 8.31
N GLY A 105 -1.03 4.48 7.36
CA GLY A 105 -1.47 5.29 6.23
C GLY A 105 -2.41 4.52 5.29
N ALA A 106 -2.25 3.21 5.14
CA ALA A 106 -3.21 2.38 4.42
C ALA A 106 -4.57 2.31 5.16
N PHE A 107 -4.55 2.30 6.49
CA PHE A 107 -5.77 2.43 7.27
C PHE A 107 -6.44 3.80 7.04
N THR A 108 -5.67 4.89 7.11
CA THR A 108 -6.13 6.25 6.77
C THR A 108 -6.75 6.30 5.37
N ALA A 109 -6.06 5.76 4.38
CA ALA A 109 -6.50 5.70 2.99
C ALA A 109 -7.85 4.96 2.84
N ARG A 110 -8.01 3.82 3.51
CA ARG A 110 -9.26 3.03 3.47
C ARG A 110 -10.42 3.74 4.17
N VAL A 111 -10.19 4.36 5.32
CA VAL A 111 -11.21 5.13 6.02
C VAL A 111 -11.65 6.33 5.19
N LEU A 112 -10.71 7.07 4.60
CA LEU A 112 -11.00 8.18 3.70
C LEU A 112 -11.81 7.71 2.48
N ALA A 113 -11.40 6.60 1.86
CA ALA A 113 -12.09 6.02 0.72
C ALA A 113 -13.53 5.61 1.08
N ASN A 114 -13.73 4.87 2.16
CA ASN A 114 -15.04 4.44 2.61
C ASN A 114 -15.94 5.63 2.97
N PHE A 115 -15.39 6.65 3.62
CA PHE A 115 -16.13 7.87 3.93
C PHE A 115 -16.59 8.59 2.66
N ILE A 116 -15.69 8.79 1.68
CA ILE A 116 -16.03 9.42 0.39
C ILE A 116 -17.03 8.56 -0.39
N ALA A 117 -16.86 7.26 -0.45
CA ALA A 117 -17.77 6.36 -1.17
C ALA A 117 -19.21 6.46 -0.64
N ARG A 118 -19.38 6.62 0.68
CA ARG A 118 -20.70 6.67 1.33
C ARG A 118 -21.30 8.09 1.38
N VAL A 119 -20.50 9.10 1.69
CA VAL A 119 -20.97 10.50 1.81
C VAL A 119 -20.88 11.21 0.48
N GLY A 120 -19.80 11.05 -0.25
CA GLY A 120 -19.39 11.87 -1.37
C GLY A 120 -18.38 12.95 -0.98
N VAL A 121 -18.15 13.89 -1.88
CA VAL A 121 -17.28 15.05 -1.67
C VAL A 121 -18.12 16.30 -1.53
N PHE A 122 -18.06 16.96 -0.37
CA PHE A 122 -18.75 18.24 -0.18
C PHE A 122 -18.21 19.31 -1.12
N SER A 123 -19.07 20.16 -1.64
CA SER A 123 -18.59 21.35 -2.35
C SER A 123 -17.92 22.32 -1.38
N LYS A 124 -16.97 23.11 -1.85
CA LYS A 124 -16.20 24.07 -1.02
C LYS A 124 -17.06 24.96 -0.13
N ARG A 125 -18.27 25.30 -0.59
CA ARG A 125 -19.23 26.14 0.18
C ARG A 125 -19.75 25.45 1.43
N TYR A 126 -19.70 24.11 1.47
CA TYR A 126 -20.21 23.27 2.55
C TYR A 126 -19.10 22.55 3.32
N SER A 127 -17.89 23.09 3.31
CA SER A 127 -16.73 22.51 4.02
C SER A 127 -16.98 22.27 5.51
N TRP A 128 -17.80 23.09 6.14
CA TRP A 128 -18.21 22.93 7.53
C TRP A 128 -18.98 21.62 7.79
N ALA A 129 -19.60 21.02 6.76
CA ALA A 129 -20.35 19.78 6.88
C ALA A 129 -19.47 18.53 7.08
N PHE A 130 -18.16 18.62 6.78
CA PHE A 130 -17.22 17.52 6.98
C PHE A 130 -17.18 17.02 8.43
N LYS A 131 -16.95 17.92 9.39
CA LYS A 131 -16.81 17.53 10.81
C LYS A 131 -18.05 16.82 11.36
N PRO A 132 -19.30 17.32 11.18
CA PRO A 132 -20.50 16.61 11.58
C PRO A 132 -20.67 15.24 10.90
N ALA A 133 -20.39 15.17 9.59
CA ALA A 133 -20.46 13.93 8.82
C ALA A 133 -19.47 12.90 9.35
N PHE A 134 -18.22 13.29 9.53
CA PHE A 134 -17.16 12.42 10.01
C PHE A 134 -17.41 11.95 11.44
N LYS A 135 -17.90 12.86 12.33
CA LYS A 135 -18.31 12.50 13.69
C LYS A 135 -19.44 11.46 13.70
N ALA A 136 -20.41 11.59 12.78
CA ALA A 136 -21.49 10.61 12.65
C ALA A 136 -20.93 9.26 12.14
N TYR A 137 -20.03 9.28 11.15
CA TYR A 137 -19.36 8.10 10.61
C TYR A 137 -18.60 7.31 11.68
N VAL A 138 -17.78 7.99 12.46
CA VAL A 138 -17.02 7.39 13.57
C VAL A 138 -17.93 6.90 14.69
N GLY A 139 -19.08 7.56 14.86
CA GLY A 139 -20.09 7.25 15.87
C GLY A 139 -20.85 5.94 15.66
N GLY A 140 -20.59 5.24 14.56
CA GLY A 140 -21.13 3.92 14.22
C GLY A 140 -22.28 3.96 13.20
N PRO A 141 -22.66 2.76 12.67
CA PRO A 141 -23.58 2.66 11.54
C PRO A 141 -24.92 3.37 11.75
N GLU A 142 -25.54 3.20 12.92
CA GLU A 142 -26.86 3.78 13.21
C GLU A 142 -26.83 5.31 13.15
N LYS A 143 -25.84 5.95 13.79
CA LYS A 143 -25.68 7.42 13.78
C LYS A 143 -25.36 7.92 12.38
N PHE A 144 -24.58 7.16 11.66
CA PHE A 144 -24.19 7.51 10.31
C PHE A 144 -25.35 7.42 9.34
N ASP A 145 -26.19 6.40 9.43
CA ASP A 145 -27.38 6.24 8.59
C ASP A 145 -28.41 7.34 8.85
N VAL A 146 -28.58 7.75 10.11
CA VAL A 146 -29.41 8.93 10.45
C VAL A 146 -28.84 10.18 9.77
N TYR A 147 -27.54 10.39 9.86
CA TYR A 147 -26.89 11.53 9.19
C TYR A 147 -27.07 11.51 7.68
N LEU A 148 -26.87 10.36 7.03
CA LEU A 148 -27.05 10.23 5.58
C LEU A 148 -28.48 10.55 5.12
N LYS A 149 -29.50 10.12 5.87
CA LYS A 149 -30.91 10.48 5.61
C LYS A 149 -31.13 11.98 5.71
N GLN A 150 -30.58 12.62 6.74
CA GLN A 150 -30.68 14.08 6.92
C GLN A 150 -29.96 14.84 5.79
N LEU A 151 -28.78 14.37 5.39
CA LEU A 151 -28.05 14.94 4.26
C LEU A 151 -28.83 14.83 2.95
N ALA A 152 -29.39 13.66 2.65
CA ALA A 152 -30.21 13.44 1.45
C ALA A 152 -31.41 14.39 1.43
N HIS A 153 -32.16 14.49 2.52
CA HIS A 153 -33.27 15.42 2.64
C HIS A 153 -32.84 16.90 2.46
N SER A 154 -31.69 17.26 3.00
CA SER A 154 -31.14 18.62 2.81
C SER A 154 -30.79 18.91 1.36
N VAL A 155 -30.25 17.94 0.62
CA VAL A 155 -29.95 18.05 -0.82
C VAL A 155 -31.23 18.21 -1.63
N GLU A 156 -32.28 17.46 -1.31
CA GLU A 156 -33.61 17.59 -1.97
C GLU A 156 -34.23 18.98 -1.77
N LEU A 157 -34.12 19.52 -0.53
CA LEU A 157 -34.59 20.85 -0.24
C LEU A 157 -33.78 21.92 -1.01
N ASP A 158 -32.47 21.79 -1.07
CA ASP A 158 -31.61 22.71 -1.84
C ASP A 158 -32.01 22.73 -3.32
N GLN A 159 -32.28 21.58 -3.91
CA GLN A 159 -32.76 21.47 -5.31
C GLN A 159 -34.15 22.09 -5.51
N LYS A 160 -35.08 21.77 -4.62
CA LYS A 160 -36.46 22.24 -4.67
C LYS A 160 -36.57 23.77 -4.59
N TYR A 161 -35.76 24.40 -3.76
CA TYR A 161 -35.83 25.84 -3.53
C TYR A 161 -34.75 26.63 -4.27
N TRP A 162 -34.00 25.97 -5.17
CA TRP A 162 -33.06 26.65 -6.03
C TRP A 162 -33.77 27.60 -7.00
N LYS A 163 -33.23 28.82 -7.13
CA LYS A 163 -33.76 29.82 -8.07
C LYS A 163 -32.72 30.08 -9.17
N PRO A 164 -33.08 29.90 -10.46
CA PRO A 164 -32.14 30.10 -11.59
C PRO A 164 -31.47 31.49 -11.63
N GLU A 165 -32.14 32.50 -11.11
CA GLU A 165 -31.63 33.87 -11.00
C GLU A 165 -30.34 33.99 -10.14
N LYS A 166 -30.05 32.97 -9.30
CA LYS A 166 -28.83 32.89 -8.49
C LYS A 166 -27.63 32.27 -9.19
N GLY A 167 -27.75 31.99 -10.48
CA GLY A 167 -26.72 31.35 -11.29
C GLY A 167 -26.85 29.82 -11.34
N GLU A 168 -25.79 29.14 -11.72
CA GLU A 168 -25.78 27.68 -11.82
C GLU A 168 -25.93 26.99 -10.45
N TYR A 169 -26.74 25.93 -10.42
CA TYR A 169 -26.90 25.11 -9.20
C TYR A 169 -25.61 24.35 -8.88
N VAL A 170 -25.05 24.61 -7.71
CA VAL A 170 -23.92 23.84 -7.18
C VAL A 170 -24.44 22.92 -6.08
N PRO A 171 -24.36 21.60 -6.26
CA PRO A 171 -24.84 20.65 -5.26
C PRO A 171 -24.04 20.77 -3.95
N ARG A 172 -24.68 20.44 -2.83
CA ARG A 172 -24.05 20.41 -1.52
C ARG A 172 -22.96 19.37 -1.45
N VAL A 173 -23.19 18.23 -2.06
CA VAL A 173 -22.28 17.09 -2.11
C VAL A 173 -22.27 16.46 -3.49
N PHE A 174 -21.08 16.14 -3.99
CA PHE A 174 -20.89 15.38 -5.23
C PHE A 174 -20.81 13.89 -4.91
N LYS A 175 -21.60 13.08 -5.60
CA LYS A 175 -21.41 11.63 -5.58
C LYS A 175 -20.16 11.30 -6.39
N VAL A 176 -19.25 10.55 -5.79
CA VAL A 176 -17.93 10.25 -6.36
C VAL A 176 -17.71 8.75 -6.30
N LYS A 177 -17.25 8.19 -7.41
CA LYS A 177 -16.64 6.86 -7.42
C LYS A 177 -15.14 7.00 -7.32
N ILE A 178 -14.55 6.19 -6.46
CA ILE A 178 -13.09 6.13 -6.29
C ILE A 178 -12.56 5.13 -7.30
N LYS A 179 -11.67 5.58 -8.17
CA LYS A 179 -11.13 4.75 -9.25
C LYS A 179 -10.27 3.62 -8.72
N VAL A 180 -9.32 3.94 -7.83
CA VAL A 180 -8.42 2.95 -7.24
C VAL A 180 -8.18 3.26 -5.76
N VAL A 181 -8.21 2.20 -4.93
CA VAL A 181 -7.63 2.21 -3.58
C VAL A 181 -6.51 1.18 -3.52
N GLY A 182 -5.26 1.62 -3.38
CA GLY A 182 -4.08 0.77 -3.33
C GLY A 182 -3.42 0.77 -1.95
N CYS A 183 -3.28 -0.40 -1.32
CA CYS A 183 -2.77 -0.51 0.04
C CYS A 183 -1.58 -1.49 0.14
N TRP A 184 -0.60 -1.11 0.96
CA TRP A 184 0.47 -2.01 1.40
C TRP A 184 0.32 -2.27 2.89
N ASP A 185 0.15 -3.54 3.27
CA ASP A 185 0.12 -4.02 4.66
C ASP A 185 -0.71 -3.14 5.61
N THR A 186 -1.99 -2.99 5.35
CA THR A 186 -2.89 -2.23 6.22
C THR A 186 -2.87 -2.76 7.63
N VAL A 187 -2.54 -1.91 8.59
CA VAL A 187 -2.51 -2.22 10.01
C VAL A 187 -3.46 -1.30 10.76
N ALA A 188 -4.35 -1.90 11.54
CA ALA A 188 -5.24 -1.15 12.41
C ALA A 188 -4.47 -0.32 13.44
N SER A 189 -4.90 0.92 13.68
CA SER A 189 -4.06 1.94 14.33
C SER A 189 -3.93 1.84 15.85
N LEU A 190 -4.57 0.90 16.53
CA LEU A 190 -4.70 0.94 17.99
C LEU A 190 -3.87 -0.09 18.77
N GLY A 191 -2.69 -0.46 18.34
CA GLY A 191 -1.59 -0.94 19.18
C GLY A 191 -1.84 -1.97 20.29
N ILE A 192 -3.04 -2.54 20.43
CA ILE A 192 -3.38 -3.58 21.40
C ILE A 192 -3.73 -4.86 20.67
N PRO A 193 -2.86 -5.88 20.71
CA PRO A 193 -2.98 -7.09 19.89
C PRO A 193 -4.20 -7.96 20.16
N TRP A 194 -4.90 -7.79 21.27
CA TRP A 194 -5.96 -8.69 21.74
C TRP A 194 -7.31 -8.04 22.05
N LYS A 195 -7.50 -6.79 21.73
CA LYS A 195 -8.85 -6.23 21.72
C LYS A 195 -9.24 -5.96 20.28
N PRO A 196 -10.15 -6.78 19.70
CA PRO A 196 -10.85 -6.34 18.52
C PRO A 196 -11.46 -4.98 18.81
N PHE A 197 -11.51 -4.10 17.82
CA PHE A 197 -11.99 -2.73 17.92
C PHE A 197 -13.39 -2.67 18.57
N THR A 198 -13.44 -2.76 19.88
CA THR A 198 -14.64 -2.52 20.65
C THR A 198 -14.48 -1.19 21.37
N ASN A 199 -15.17 -0.17 20.84
CA ASN A 199 -15.68 0.98 21.59
C ASN A 199 -14.71 1.88 22.38
N ALA A 200 -13.45 1.97 22.05
CA ALA A 200 -12.59 3.01 22.61
C ALA A 200 -12.50 4.18 21.63
N GLY A 201 -13.56 4.99 21.57
CA GLY A 201 -13.56 6.40 21.08
C GLY A 201 -12.75 6.68 19.82
N GLY A 202 -12.79 5.83 18.80
CA GLY A 202 -11.99 6.00 17.61
C GLY A 202 -12.69 5.43 16.38
N VAL A 203 -12.15 5.74 15.22
CA VAL A 203 -12.62 5.27 13.93
C VAL A 203 -12.76 3.75 13.97
N THR A 204 -13.98 3.24 14.06
CA THR A 204 -14.27 1.82 13.93
C THR A 204 -13.92 1.42 12.52
N GLY A 205 -12.94 0.55 12.36
CA GLY A 205 -12.54 0.08 11.04
C GLY A 205 -13.69 -0.65 10.37
N ASP A 206 -14.36 0.04 9.48
CA ASP A 206 -15.25 -0.62 8.53
C ASP A 206 -14.36 -1.28 7.48
N TYR A 207 -14.27 -2.59 7.55
CA TYR A 207 -13.44 -3.41 6.68
C TYR A 207 -14.18 -3.88 5.44
N THR A 208 -15.45 -3.49 5.30
CA THR A 208 -16.29 -3.86 4.17
C THR A 208 -15.87 -3.08 2.93
N TYR A 209 -15.85 -3.77 1.81
CA TYR A 209 -15.68 -3.15 0.51
C TYR A 209 -17.02 -2.55 0.05
N TYR A 210 -17.02 -1.28 -0.36
CA TYR A 210 -18.23 -0.57 -0.78
C TYR A 210 -18.31 -0.33 -2.28
N ASP A 211 -19.51 -0.30 -2.82
CA ASP A 211 -19.82 -0.05 -4.24
C ASP A 211 -19.25 1.29 -4.80
N GLY A 212 -18.90 2.23 -3.94
CA GLY A 212 -18.25 3.47 -4.37
C GLY A 212 -16.78 3.35 -4.76
N ILE A 213 -16.16 2.14 -4.70
CA ILE A 213 -14.77 1.88 -5.06
C ILE A 213 -14.75 0.95 -6.27
N GLU A 214 -14.15 1.38 -7.39
CA GLU A 214 -14.12 0.57 -8.61
C GLU A 214 -13.04 -0.53 -8.54
N HIS A 215 -11.84 -0.17 -8.06
CA HIS A 215 -10.71 -1.10 -7.92
C HIS A 215 -10.06 -0.96 -6.55
N ALA A 216 -9.76 -2.09 -5.91
CA ALA A 216 -9.02 -2.12 -4.65
C ALA A 216 -7.91 -3.17 -4.73
N PHE A 217 -6.70 -2.75 -4.34
CA PHE A 217 -5.50 -3.59 -4.38
C PHE A 217 -4.82 -3.61 -3.01
N HIS A 218 -4.42 -4.78 -2.52
CA HIS A 218 -3.82 -4.91 -1.21
C HIS A 218 -2.61 -5.86 -1.24
N ALA A 219 -1.40 -5.33 -1.13
CA ALA A 219 -0.19 -6.13 -1.00
C ALA A 219 0.04 -6.53 0.47
N LEU A 220 0.19 -7.82 0.73
CA LEU A 220 0.30 -8.41 2.07
C LEU A 220 1.63 -9.14 2.27
N ALA A 221 2.33 -8.86 3.35
CA ALA A 221 3.60 -9.48 3.69
C ALA A 221 3.42 -10.88 4.30
N LEU A 222 4.05 -11.90 3.73
CA LEU A 222 4.00 -13.27 4.25
C LEU A 222 4.84 -13.49 5.51
N ASP A 223 5.95 -12.77 5.63
CA ASP A 223 6.92 -13.01 6.72
C ASP A 223 6.69 -12.13 7.96
N GLU A 224 5.61 -11.33 7.99
CA GLU A 224 5.29 -10.52 9.17
C GLU A 224 4.75 -11.41 10.29
N CYS A 225 5.39 -11.32 11.45
CA CYS A 225 5.06 -12.15 12.62
C CYS A 225 4.80 -11.34 13.89
N ARG A 226 4.88 -10.03 13.83
CA ARG A 226 4.62 -9.17 14.98
C ARG A 226 3.13 -8.99 15.17
N GLY A 227 2.58 -9.35 16.34
CA GLY A 227 1.16 -9.26 16.65
C GLY A 227 0.53 -7.90 16.35
N PRO A 228 1.16 -6.75 16.73
CA PRO A 228 0.62 -5.42 16.42
C PRO A 228 0.53 -5.09 14.92
N PHE A 229 1.13 -5.91 14.06
CA PHE A 229 1.12 -5.76 12.60
C PHE A 229 0.26 -6.81 11.91
N THR A 230 -0.71 -7.37 12.63
CA THR A 230 -1.74 -8.24 12.03
C THR A 230 -2.46 -7.47 10.93
N PRO A 231 -2.59 -8.04 9.73
CA PRO A 231 -3.18 -7.35 8.61
C PRO A 231 -4.68 -7.15 8.80
N THR A 232 -5.14 -5.99 8.41
CA THR A 232 -6.56 -5.68 8.33
C THR A 232 -7.03 -5.93 6.90
N LEU A 233 -7.64 -7.08 6.66
CA LEU A 233 -8.13 -7.45 5.32
C LEU A 233 -9.38 -6.66 4.92
N TRP A 234 -9.63 -6.55 3.62
CA TRP A 234 -10.97 -6.24 3.12
C TRP A 234 -11.83 -7.49 3.12
N TYR A 235 -13.10 -7.28 3.40
CA TYR A 235 -14.11 -8.33 3.30
C TYR A 235 -15.17 -7.91 2.30
N LEU A 236 -15.47 -8.79 1.35
CA LEU A 236 -16.63 -8.63 0.49
C LEU A 236 -17.90 -8.77 1.33
N PRO A 237 -18.94 -7.96 1.07
CA PRO A 237 -20.23 -8.11 1.73
C PRO A 237 -20.85 -9.47 1.41
N ASP A 238 -21.86 -9.87 2.20
CA ASP A 238 -22.57 -11.13 2.01
C ASP A 238 -23.55 -11.10 0.81
N ASP A 239 -23.44 -10.08 -0.04
CA ASP A 239 -24.14 -9.96 -1.31
C ASP A 239 -23.37 -10.70 -2.40
N ASP A 240 -23.97 -11.80 -2.90
CA ASP A 240 -23.32 -12.66 -3.88
C ASP A 240 -23.21 -12.01 -5.28
N GLU A 241 -24.10 -11.10 -5.64
CA GLU A 241 -24.03 -10.37 -6.91
C GLU A 241 -22.91 -9.34 -6.88
N PHE A 242 -22.83 -8.54 -5.81
CA PHE A 242 -21.75 -7.60 -5.59
C PHE A 242 -20.40 -8.31 -5.51
N SER A 243 -20.30 -9.38 -4.76
CA SER A 243 -19.07 -10.16 -4.57
C SER A 243 -18.58 -10.83 -5.86
N ARG A 244 -19.45 -11.13 -6.81
CA ARG A 244 -19.07 -11.67 -8.12
C ARG A 244 -18.53 -10.60 -9.07
N SER A 245 -19.09 -9.39 -9.03
CA SER A 245 -18.69 -8.27 -9.88
C SER A 245 -17.45 -7.54 -9.38
N HIS A 246 -17.21 -7.52 -8.06
CA HIS A 246 -16.08 -6.84 -7.43
C HIS A 246 -15.09 -7.84 -6.86
N ARG A 247 -13.84 -7.75 -7.29
CA ARG A 247 -12.77 -8.68 -6.87
C ARG A 247 -11.52 -7.91 -6.42
N PRO A 248 -11.52 -7.34 -5.20
CA PRO A 248 -10.31 -6.74 -4.68
C PRO A 248 -9.27 -7.84 -4.39
N PRO A 249 -8.19 -7.96 -5.18
CA PRO A 249 -7.16 -8.93 -4.89
C PRO A 249 -6.36 -8.51 -3.67
N SER A 250 -6.22 -9.43 -2.71
CA SER A 250 -5.25 -9.36 -1.63
C SER A 250 -4.06 -10.22 -1.99
N MET A 251 -2.96 -9.57 -2.42
CA MET A 251 -1.77 -10.25 -2.93
C MET A 251 -0.78 -10.58 -1.82
N LEU A 252 -0.53 -11.87 -1.63
CA LEU A 252 0.47 -12.39 -0.70
C LEU A 252 1.85 -12.44 -1.38
N VAL A 253 2.83 -11.73 -0.81
CA VAL A 253 4.17 -11.58 -1.40
C VAL A 253 5.27 -11.80 -0.35
N PRO A 254 6.50 -12.17 -0.73
CA PRO A 254 7.61 -12.37 0.20
C PRO A 254 7.93 -11.13 1.03
N GLY A 255 8.50 -11.28 2.21
CA GLY A 255 9.04 -10.21 3.04
C GLY A 255 8.12 -9.74 4.16
N ARG A 256 8.64 -8.83 5.01
CA ARG A 256 7.93 -8.24 6.16
C ARG A 256 7.35 -6.88 5.79
N ALA A 257 6.34 -6.42 6.51
CA ALA A 257 5.64 -5.16 6.26
C ALA A 257 6.60 -3.97 6.06
N HIS A 258 7.61 -3.82 6.94
CA HIS A 258 8.56 -2.72 6.85
C HIS A 258 9.51 -2.79 5.65
N GLN A 259 9.76 -3.98 5.06
CA GLN A 259 10.60 -4.11 3.86
C GLN A 259 9.93 -3.52 2.62
N ARG A 260 8.63 -3.34 2.65
CA ARG A 260 7.82 -2.84 1.55
C ARG A 260 7.49 -1.37 1.63
N GLY A 261 7.67 -0.80 2.82
CA GLY A 261 7.36 0.59 3.04
C GLY A 261 8.52 1.40 3.59
N ARG A 262 9.60 0.76 4.04
CA ARG A 262 10.78 1.46 4.55
C ARG A 262 11.95 1.31 3.61
N GLY A 263 12.63 2.42 3.37
CA GLY A 263 13.89 2.48 2.68
C GLY A 263 14.98 1.64 3.30
N LEU A 264 14.96 0.34 3.04
CA LEU A 264 16.06 -0.55 3.32
C LEU A 264 17.00 -0.58 2.13
N PRO A 265 18.30 -0.84 2.35
CA PRO A 265 19.27 -0.82 1.25
C PRO A 265 18.93 -1.75 0.09
N ASP A 266 18.46 -2.96 0.39
CA ASP A 266 17.96 -3.89 -0.64
C ASP A 266 16.47 -3.64 -0.86
N GLN A 267 16.14 -3.08 -2.02
CA GLN A 267 14.79 -2.73 -2.45
C GLN A 267 14.09 -3.86 -3.21
N THR A 268 14.76 -4.94 -3.57
CA THR A 268 14.25 -5.97 -4.50
C THR A 268 12.87 -6.48 -4.11
N ILE A 269 12.63 -6.74 -2.81
CA ILE A 269 11.30 -7.17 -2.33
C ILE A 269 10.28 -6.01 -2.35
N ALA A 270 10.72 -4.78 -2.07
CA ALA A 270 9.87 -3.61 -2.15
C ALA A 270 9.48 -3.31 -3.60
N ASP A 271 10.42 -3.45 -4.51
CA ASP A 271 10.23 -3.21 -5.94
C ASP A 271 9.19 -4.16 -6.55
N LEU A 272 9.14 -5.42 -6.13
CA LEU A 272 8.11 -6.37 -6.55
C LEU A 272 6.69 -5.82 -6.29
N THR A 273 6.47 -5.30 -5.09
CA THR A 273 5.13 -4.82 -4.71
C THR A 273 4.82 -3.43 -5.28
N LEU A 274 5.86 -2.63 -5.55
CA LEU A 274 5.69 -1.38 -6.28
C LEU A 274 5.33 -1.65 -7.73
N ALA A 275 6.07 -2.54 -8.39
CA ALA A 275 5.84 -2.91 -9.77
C ALA A 275 4.44 -3.50 -9.98
N TRP A 276 4.04 -4.43 -9.11
CA TRP A 276 2.69 -4.99 -9.12
C TRP A 276 1.60 -3.92 -9.03
N MET A 277 1.73 -2.96 -8.09
CA MET A 277 0.77 -1.88 -7.93
C MET A 277 0.76 -0.93 -9.13
N VAL A 278 1.94 -0.57 -9.65
CA VAL A 278 2.08 0.30 -10.83
C VAL A 278 1.43 -0.35 -12.04
N ASP A 279 1.72 -1.63 -12.30
CA ASP A 279 1.18 -2.33 -13.48
C ASP A 279 -0.35 -2.47 -13.40
N LEU A 280 -0.93 -2.69 -12.22
CA LEU A 280 -2.38 -2.66 -12.01
C LEU A 280 -2.99 -1.27 -12.23
N CYS A 281 -2.23 -0.21 -11.98
CA CYS A 281 -2.69 1.17 -12.14
C CYS A 281 -2.43 1.75 -13.55
N ARG A 282 -1.58 1.13 -14.38
CA ARG A 282 -1.27 1.60 -15.74
C ARG A 282 -2.50 1.85 -16.65
N PRO A 283 -3.60 1.11 -16.55
CA PRO A 283 -4.80 1.43 -17.32
C PRO A 283 -5.44 2.76 -16.94
N PHE A 284 -5.12 3.32 -15.79
CA PHE A 284 -5.78 4.47 -15.19
C PHE A 284 -4.86 5.66 -14.95
N LEU A 285 -3.55 5.44 -14.79
CA LEU A 285 -2.56 6.45 -14.45
C LEU A 285 -1.41 6.47 -15.47
N ASP A 286 -0.87 7.66 -15.72
CA ASP A 286 0.30 7.86 -16.57
C ASP A 286 1.57 7.85 -15.72
N PHE A 287 2.48 6.91 -16.02
CA PHE A 287 3.73 6.74 -15.30
C PHE A 287 4.94 7.20 -16.14
N ASP A 288 5.94 7.78 -15.47
CA ASP A 288 7.22 8.13 -16.08
C ASP A 288 8.07 6.86 -16.27
N GLN A 289 8.22 6.44 -17.52
CA GLN A 289 9.01 5.25 -17.85
C GLN A 289 10.47 5.41 -17.41
N ARG A 290 11.03 6.62 -17.45
CA ARG A 290 12.41 6.88 -17.01
C ARG A 290 12.60 6.55 -15.52
N TYR A 291 11.59 6.87 -14.68
CA TYR A 291 11.64 6.52 -13.26
C TYR A 291 11.55 4.99 -13.06
N ILE A 292 10.72 4.31 -13.85
CA ILE A 292 10.61 2.85 -13.82
C ILE A 292 11.94 2.22 -14.24
N ASP A 293 12.55 2.70 -15.32
CA ASP A 293 13.85 2.23 -15.79
C ASP A 293 14.93 2.43 -14.73
N MET A 294 14.92 3.56 -14.01
CA MET A 294 15.82 3.79 -12.86
C MET A 294 15.60 2.80 -11.71
N CYS A 295 14.37 2.36 -11.47
CA CYS A 295 14.10 1.35 -10.44
C CYS A 295 14.59 -0.04 -10.85
N VAL A 296 14.56 -0.35 -12.16
CA VAL A 296 15.04 -1.61 -12.73
C VAL A 296 16.56 -1.60 -12.89
N ASP A 297 17.11 -0.47 -13.30
CA ASP A 297 18.55 -0.30 -13.49
C ASP A 297 19.28 -0.16 -12.17
N LEU A 298 19.91 -1.24 -11.78
CA LEU A 298 20.67 -1.34 -10.54
C LEU A 298 21.86 -0.35 -10.48
N ASP A 299 22.34 0.16 -11.59
CA ASP A 299 23.43 1.13 -11.62
C ASP A 299 22.99 2.56 -11.29
N HIS A 300 21.70 2.86 -11.46
CA HIS A 300 21.12 4.18 -11.19
C HIS A 300 20.47 4.32 -9.82
N GLN A 301 20.40 3.27 -9.03
CA GLN A 301 19.96 3.42 -7.62
C GLN A 301 20.94 4.30 -6.84
N PRO A 302 20.51 5.06 -5.81
CA PRO A 302 21.37 6.03 -5.13
C PRO A 302 22.74 5.44 -4.77
N TRP A 303 23.72 5.70 -5.58
CA TRP A 303 25.06 5.11 -5.54
C TRP A 303 25.77 5.27 -4.19
N LYS A 304 25.41 6.30 -3.40
CA LYS A 304 25.93 6.51 -2.05
C LYS A 304 25.55 5.39 -1.07
N ILE A 305 24.35 4.80 -1.22
CA ILE A 305 23.93 3.67 -0.40
C ILE A 305 24.67 2.41 -0.85
N ARG A 306 24.85 2.26 -2.16
CA ARG A 306 25.62 1.15 -2.73
C ARG A 306 27.08 1.17 -2.34
N SER A 307 27.77 2.31 -2.48
CA SER A 307 29.19 2.40 -2.14
C SER A 307 29.43 2.09 -0.67
N LYS A 308 28.62 2.64 0.24
CA LYS A 308 28.72 2.39 1.67
C LYS A 308 28.43 0.92 2.04
N HIS A 309 27.49 0.27 1.36
CA HIS A 309 27.19 -1.15 1.57
C HIS A 309 28.23 -2.06 0.95
N ARG A 310 28.76 -1.72 -0.21
CA ARG A 310 29.81 -2.47 -0.88
C ARG A 310 31.09 -2.46 -0.08
N GLU A 311 31.43 -1.33 0.55
CA GLU A 311 32.59 -1.20 1.43
C GLU A 311 32.44 -2.00 2.73
N SER A 312 31.20 -2.10 3.29
CA SER A 312 30.98 -2.77 4.58
C SER A 312 30.66 -4.27 4.46
N ASP A 313 30.15 -4.74 3.33
CA ASP A 313 29.81 -6.14 3.07
C ASP A 313 29.88 -6.43 1.55
N PRO A 314 31.07 -6.55 0.98
CA PRO A 314 31.24 -6.80 -0.46
C PRO A 314 30.56 -8.07 -0.94
N ASP A 315 30.66 -9.16 -0.17
CA ASP A 315 30.03 -10.45 -0.49
C ASP A 315 28.51 -10.43 -0.33
N GLY A 316 27.99 -9.61 0.58
CA GLY A 316 26.58 -9.39 0.78
C GLY A 316 25.97 -8.55 -0.32
N PHE A 317 26.74 -7.58 -0.86
CA PHE A 317 26.30 -6.74 -1.97
C PHE A 317 26.01 -7.56 -3.23
N ASP A 318 26.88 -8.45 -3.62
CA ASP A 318 26.70 -9.30 -4.80
C ASP A 318 25.54 -10.29 -4.64
N ARG A 319 25.21 -10.68 -3.40
CA ARG A 319 24.05 -11.51 -3.08
C ARG A 319 22.72 -10.74 -3.04
N MET A 320 22.74 -9.43 -2.81
CA MET A 320 21.54 -8.57 -2.76
C MET A 320 20.82 -8.47 -4.10
N TYR A 321 21.54 -8.64 -5.20
CA TYR A 321 21.03 -8.42 -6.56
C TYR A 321 20.84 -9.70 -7.38
N GLN A 322 20.59 -10.81 -6.72
CA GLN A 322 20.43 -12.12 -7.37
C GLN A 322 19.12 -12.31 -8.15
N GLY A 323 18.44 -11.23 -8.50
CA GLY A 323 17.30 -11.26 -9.38
C GLY A 323 15.93 -11.22 -8.68
N TRP A 324 14.90 -11.23 -9.48
CA TRP A 324 13.49 -11.21 -9.09
C TRP A 324 13.19 -12.27 -8.02
N ALA A 325 12.44 -11.91 -7.00
CA ALA A 325 12.08 -12.74 -5.84
C ALA A 325 13.23 -13.09 -4.85
N ARG A 326 14.48 -12.77 -5.13
CA ARG A 326 15.65 -13.25 -4.34
C ARG A 326 16.20 -12.23 -3.35
N GLY A 327 15.66 -11.01 -3.27
CA GLY A 327 16.11 -9.95 -2.39
C GLY A 327 16.28 -10.38 -0.93
N LYS A 328 17.17 -9.69 -0.21
CA LYS A 328 17.48 -9.95 1.18
C LYS A 328 16.26 -9.73 2.07
N GLN A 329 16.00 -10.65 2.98
CA GLN A 329 15.05 -10.43 4.05
C GLN A 329 15.74 -9.81 5.27
N TYR A 330 15.18 -8.71 5.73
CA TYR A 330 15.63 -8.06 6.95
C TYR A 330 14.76 -8.47 8.13
N ASP A 331 15.39 -8.94 9.19
CA ASP A 331 14.68 -9.22 10.43
C ASP A 331 14.46 -7.93 11.22
N SER A 332 13.21 -7.46 11.23
CA SER A 332 12.81 -6.29 12.02
C SER A 332 12.57 -6.62 13.49
N TYR A 333 12.59 -7.90 13.84
CA TYR A 333 12.41 -8.35 15.21
C TYR A 333 13.77 -8.40 15.91
N LYS A 334 14.00 -7.48 16.84
CA LYS A 334 15.16 -7.56 17.73
C LYS A 334 14.82 -8.50 18.90
N ARG A 335 15.64 -9.53 19.15
CA ARG A 335 15.53 -10.38 20.34
C ARG A 335 15.45 -9.49 21.59
N GLY A 336 14.42 -9.72 22.44
CA GLY A 336 14.16 -8.93 23.65
C GLY A 336 13.00 -7.94 23.53
N GLN A 337 12.36 -7.77 22.36
CA GLN A 337 11.11 -7.06 22.28
C GLN A 337 9.95 -7.96 22.76
N THR A 338 9.11 -7.44 23.65
CA THR A 338 7.97 -8.15 24.26
C THR A 338 6.75 -8.25 23.35
N TRP A 339 6.96 -8.38 22.03
CA TRP A 339 5.86 -8.55 21.10
C TRP A 339 5.37 -9.99 21.10
N THR A 340 4.06 -10.19 21.15
CA THR A 340 3.48 -11.51 20.91
C THR A 340 3.72 -11.92 19.46
N TRP A 341 4.20 -13.16 19.29
CA TRP A 341 4.32 -13.76 17.97
C TRP A 341 2.92 -14.15 17.48
N LEU A 342 2.48 -13.52 16.41
CA LEU A 342 1.22 -13.83 15.75
C LEU A 342 1.48 -13.95 14.25
N TYR A 343 1.61 -15.18 13.82
CA TYR A 343 1.82 -15.44 12.40
C TYR A 343 0.55 -15.21 11.60
N ARG A 344 0.72 -14.73 10.37
CA ARG A 344 -0.38 -14.64 9.42
C ARG A 344 -0.88 -16.03 9.06
N THR A 345 -2.17 -16.15 8.84
CA THR A 345 -2.86 -17.40 8.51
C THR A 345 -3.69 -17.23 7.25
N PRO A 346 -3.04 -17.14 6.06
CA PRO A 346 -3.78 -16.98 4.82
C PRO A 346 -4.85 -18.05 4.65
N GLY A 347 -6.01 -17.64 4.18
CA GLY A 347 -7.15 -18.53 3.99
C GLY A 347 -7.81 -19.09 5.26
N ALA A 348 -7.35 -18.69 6.45
CA ALA A 348 -7.86 -19.15 7.73
C ALA A 348 -8.09 -18.02 8.74
N TYR A 349 -8.36 -16.83 8.26
CA TYR A 349 -8.83 -15.70 9.07
C TYR A 349 -10.29 -15.90 9.47
N ASP A 350 -10.85 -15.00 10.25
CA ASP A 350 -12.23 -15.06 10.76
C ASP A 350 -13.31 -15.23 9.67
N ARG A 351 -12.95 -15.01 8.40
CA ARG A 351 -13.82 -15.19 7.26
C ARG A 351 -13.19 -16.09 6.19
N PRO A 352 -14.01 -16.78 5.37
CA PRO A 352 -13.55 -17.66 4.29
C PRO A 352 -12.71 -16.91 3.22
N VAL A 353 -11.85 -17.65 2.52
CA VAL A 353 -10.97 -17.12 1.43
C VAL A 353 -11.77 -16.46 0.32
N ASP A 354 -12.96 -16.99 -0.01
CA ASP A 354 -13.84 -16.40 -1.03
C ASP A 354 -14.30 -14.97 -0.67
N ARG A 355 -14.26 -14.60 0.61
CA ARG A 355 -14.57 -13.25 1.09
C ARG A 355 -13.36 -12.33 1.20
N THR A 356 -12.14 -12.87 1.32
CA THR A 356 -10.89 -12.11 1.43
C THR A 356 -10.13 -12.03 0.11
N ARG A 357 -10.42 -12.92 -0.82
CA ARG A 357 -9.81 -13.00 -2.17
C ARG A 357 -8.28 -12.96 -2.14
N GLU A 358 -7.70 -13.71 -1.21
CA GLU A 358 -6.25 -13.81 -1.10
C GLU A 358 -5.69 -14.65 -2.24
N VAL A 359 -4.68 -14.12 -2.92
CA VAL A 359 -3.93 -14.82 -3.97
C VAL A 359 -2.43 -14.75 -3.64
N VAL A 360 -1.67 -15.72 -4.11
CA VAL A 360 -0.23 -15.78 -3.90
C VAL A 360 0.48 -15.26 -5.14
N HIS A 361 1.45 -14.36 -4.96
CA HIS A 361 2.24 -13.86 -6.07
C HIS A 361 3.24 -14.92 -6.55
N ALA A 362 3.46 -15.02 -7.85
CA ALA A 362 4.38 -16.01 -8.45
C ALA A 362 5.81 -15.96 -7.89
N SER A 363 6.27 -14.79 -7.40
CA SER A 363 7.57 -14.65 -6.74
C SER A 363 7.70 -15.47 -5.47
N VAL A 364 6.59 -15.86 -4.84
CA VAL A 364 6.59 -16.73 -3.66
C VAL A 364 7.05 -18.14 -4.04
N ARG A 365 6.50 -18.70 -5.13
CA ARG A 365 6.89 -20.01 -5.63
C ARG A 365 8.32 -19.99 -6.15
N GLU A 366 8.71 -18.97 -6.91
CA GLU A 366 10.08 -18.79 -7.37
C GLU A 366 11.07 -18.83 -6.18
N ARG A 367 10.78 -18.05 -5.12
CA ARG A 367 11.62 -18.03 -3.91
C ARG A 367 11.60 -19.34 -3.14
N TRP A 368 10.45 -20.03 -3.14
CA TRP A 368 10.28 -21.32 -2.48
C TRP A 368 11.12 -22.43 -3.13
N THR A 369 11.21 -22.44 -4.46
CA THR A 369 11.85 -23.51 -5.24
C THR A 369 13.33 -23.27 -5.54
N THR A 370 13.79 -22.00 -5.56
CA THR A 370 15.13 -21.67 -6.06
C THR A 370 16.21 -21.55 -4.99
N ARG A 371 15.88 -21.65 -3.71
CA ARG A 371 16.86 -21.59 -2.63
C ARG A 371 17.62 -22.90 -2.50
N PRO A 372 18.97 -22.85 -2.31
CA PRO A 372 19.78 -24.05 -2.05
C PRO A 372 19.31 -24.81 -0.82
N ALA A 373 19.59 -26.11 -0.77
CA ALA A 373 19.35 -26.93 0.41
C ALA A 373 20.06 -26.35 1.65
N GLY A 374 19.33 -26.29 2.77
CA GLY A 374 19.79 -25.67 4.01
C GLY A 374 19.63 -24.15 4.08
N GLN A 375 19.15 -23.51 3.00
CA GLN A 375 18.78 -22.10 2.95
C GLN A 375 17.33 -21.89 2.49
N GLU A 376 16.50 -22.91 2.63
CA GLU A 376 15.11 -22.88 2.23
C GLU A 376 14.37 -21.71 2.88
N TRP A 377 13.62 -21.00 2.09
CA TRP A 377 12.71 -20.00 2.59
C TRP A 377 11.32 -20.63 2.76
N ARG A 378 10.87 -20.71 3.98
CA ARG A 378 9.59 -21.29 4.36
C ARG A 378 8.88 -20.33 5.33
N PRO A 379 8.11 -19.34 4.81
CA PRO A 379 7.41 -18.40 5.68
C PRO A 379 6.41 -19.15 6.55
N HIS A 380 6.36 -18.81 7.82
CA HIS A 380 5.46 -19.48 8.77
C HIS A 380 4.00 -19.32 8.34
N ALA A 381 3.64 -18.22 7.67
CA ALA A 381 2.31 -18.00 7.13
C ALA A 381 1.86 -19.10 6.15
N LEU A 382 2.80 -19.72 5.44
CA LEU A 382 2.52 -20.83 4.51
C LEU A 382 2.84 -22.20 5.11
N LYS A 383 2.97 -22.32 6.42
CA LYS A 383 3.20 -23.62 7.06
C LYS A 383 2.06 -24.60 6.74
N GLY A 384 2.44 -25.74 6.16
CA GLY A 384 1.52 -26.78 5.72
C GLY A 384 0.90 -26.54 4.34
N PHE A 385 1.20 -25.43 3.70
CA PHE A 385 0.86 -25.25 2.29
C PHE A 385 1.97 -25.81 1.40
N GLU A 386 1.56 -26.39 0.27
CA GLU A 386 2.45 -26.82 -0.81
C GLU A 386 1.94 -26.28 -2.14
N PRO A 387 2.85 -25.77 -3.01
CA PRO A 387 2.47 -25.33 -4.34
C PRO A 387 2.14 -26.55 -5.20
N LYS A 388 1.01 -26.54 -5.89
CA LYS A 388 0.55 -27.61 -6.76
C LYS A 388 0.07 -27.03 -8.08
N GLN A 389 0.48 -27.65 -9.19
CA GLN A 389 -0.03 -27.30 -10.50
C GLN A 389 -1.35 -28.03 -10.75
N ARG A 390 -2.37 -27.30 -11.20
CA ARG A 390 -3.66 -27.83 -11.62
C ARG A 390 -3.60 -28.38 -13.06
N GLU A 391 -4.62 -29.11 -13.47
CA GLU A 391 -4.74 -29.66 -14.81
C GLU A 391 -4.81 -28.55 -15.89
N ASP A 392 -5.32 -27.37 -15.55
CA ASP A 392 -5.36 -26.20 -16.43
C ASP A 392 -4.01 -25.46 -16.54
N GLY A 393 -2.95 -26.00 -15.93
CA GLY A 393 -1.60 -25.45 -15.94
C GLY A 393 -1.37 -24.34 -14.90
N LYS A 394 -2.40 -23.84 -14.23
CA LYS A 394 -2.28 -22.80 -13.21
C LYS A 394 -1.77 -23.38 -11.89
N TRP A 395 -1.14 -22.55 -11.09
CA TRP A 395 -0.64 -22.92 -9.77
C TRP A 395 -1.62 -22.52 -8.66
N GLU A 396 -1.68 -23.35 -7.65
CA GLU A 396 -2.40 -23.11 -6.41
C GLU A 396 -1.55 -23.56 -5.21
N TRP A 397 -1.79 -22.94 -4.05
CA TRP A 397 -1.17 -23.31 -2.79
C TRP A 397 -2.21 -24.02 -1.94
N VAL A 398 -1.93 -25.28 -1.57
CA VAL A 398 -2.92 -26.17 -0.96
C VAL A 398 -2.45 -26.61 0.43
N LYS A 399 -3.36 -26.57 1.39
CA LYS A 399 -3.16 -27.06 2.73
C LYS A 399 -4.34 -27.93 3.15
N ASP A 400 -4.04 -29.10 3.71
CA ASP A 400 -5.01 -29.87 4.45
C ASP A 400 -5.17 -29.27 5.87
N ALA A 401 -6.36 -28.78 6.18
CA ALA A 401 -6.69 -28.20 7.48
C ALA A 401 -7.24 -29.22 8.48
N GLY A 402 -7.22 -30.51 8.14
CA GLY A 402 -7.84 -31.61 8.94
C GLY A 402 -9.34 -31.73 8.69
N SER A 403 -9.92 -32.81 9.17
CA SER A 403 -11.36 -33.14 9.03
C SER A 403 -11.87 -33.09 7.57
N GLY A 404 -11.00 -33.36 6.60
CA GLY A 404 -11.33 -33.27 5.16
C GLY A 404 -11.47 -31.84 4.61
N LYS A 405 -11.17 -30.80 5.39
CA LYS A 405 -11.20 -29.43 4.95
C LYS A 405 -9.90 -29.08 4.23
N ARG A 406 -10.02 -28.67 2.96
CA ARG A 406 -8.93 -28.17 2.14
C ARG A 406 -8.97 -26.64 2.10
N ILE A 407 -7.84 -25.99 2.30
CA ILE A 407 -7.65 -24.57 2.01
C ILE A 407 -6.81 -24.48 0.75
N ALA A 408 -7.28 -23.70 -0.22
CA ALA A 408 -6.56 -23.46 -1.46
C ALA A 408 -6.48 -21.94 -1.72
N LEU A 409 -5.30 -21.47 -2.09
CA LEU A 409 -5.05 -20.09 -2.51
C LEU A 409 -4.56 -20.14 -3.96
N ASP A 410 -5.20 -19.40 -4.84
CA ASP A 410 -4.76 -19.28 -6.22
C ASP A 410 -3.41 -18.55 -6.29
N GLU A 411 -2.58 -18.89 -7.26
CA GLU A 411 -1.38 -18.12 -7.59
C GLU A 411 -1.68 -17.21 -8.79
N GLU A 412 -1.29 -15.94 -8.69
CA GLU A 412 -1.33 -15.04 -9.85
C GLU A 412 -0.21 -15.41 -10.83
N PRO A 413 -0.54 -15.85 -12.06
CA PRO A 413 0.45 -16.31 -13.02
C PRO A 413 1.27 -15.13 -13.55
N PHE A 414 2.59 -15.28 -13.54
CA PHE A 414 3.50 -14.27 -14.08
C PHE A 414 3.40 -14.21 -15.61
N GLU A 415 3.07 -15.31 -16.27
CA GLU A 415 2.96 -15.46 -17.72
C GLU A 415 1.94 -14.49 -18.34
N ASN A 416 1.01 -13.98 -17.54
CA ASN A 416 0.02 -12.98 -17.95
C ASN A 416 0.55 -11.54 -17.92
N LYS A 417 1.79 -11.31 -17.44
CA LYS A 417 2.36 -9.96 -17.41
C LYS A 417 2.80 -9.53 -18.79
N ALA A 418 2.35 -8.37 -19.22
CA ALA A 418 2.70 -7.82 -20.52
C ALA A 418 4.20 -7.58 -20.62
N GLU A 419 4.80 -7.88 -21.78
CA GLU A 419 6.18 -7.52 -22.08
C GLU A 419 6.40 -6.01 -21.92
N GLY A 420 7.48 -5.62 -21.24
CA GLY A 420 7.76 -4.22 -20.92
C GLY A 420 6.96 -3.65 -19.75
N SER A 421 6.09 -4.42 -19.10
CA SER A 421 5.52 -4.02 -17.82
C SER A 421 6.60 -3.92 -16.73
N PHE A 422 6.34 -3.23 -15.64
CA PHE A 422 7.34 -3.03 -14.60
C PHE A 422 7.74 -4.35 -13.94
N GLU A 423 6.80 -5.24 -13.66
CA GLU A 423 7.10 -6.58 -13.14
C GLU A 423 7.90 -7.43 -14.14
N TRP A 424 7.57 -7.34 -15.42
CA TRP A 424 8.31 -8.03 -16.48
C TRP A 424 9.76 -7.53 -16.54
N LEU A 425 9.96 -6.22 -16.51
CA LEU A 425 11.27 -5.61 -16.49
C LEU A 425 12.10 -6.04 -15.28
N LEU A 426 11.52 -6.10 -14.08
CA LEU A 426 12.21 -6.57 -12.88
C LEU A 426 12.64 -8.03 -12.98
N ARG A 427 11.86 -8.88 -13.62
CA ARG A 427 12.18 -10.32 -13.78
C ARG A 427 13.25 -10.56 -14.81
N TYR A 428 13.21 -9.85 -15.92
CA TYR A 428 14.09 -10.03 -17.06
C TYR A 428 15.19 -8.98 -17.17
N ALA A 429 15.28 -8.06 -16.20
CA ALA A 429 16.42 -7.15 -16.12
C ALA A 429 17.71 -7.98 -16.15
N PRO A 430 18.70 -7.63 -16.99
CA PRO A 430 19.91 -8.38 -17.10
C PRO A 430 20.59 -8.46 -15.73
N VAL A 431 20.87 -9.67 -15.27
CA VAL A 431 21.81 -9.89 -14.16
C VAL A 431 23.15 -9.44 -14.71
N PHE A 432 23.64 -8.29 -14.28
CA PHE A 432 24.92 -7.78 -14.76
C PHE A 432 26.00 -8.81 -14.50
N PRO A 433 26.87 -9.10 -15.50
CA PRO A 433 28.03 -9.94 -15.29
C PRO A 433 28.88 -9.33 -14.16
N GLU A 434 29.48 -10.21 -13.34
CA GLU A 434 30.43 -9.78 -12.30
C GLU A 434 31.36 -8.69 -12.86
N PRO A 435 31.57 -7.60 -12.13
CA PRO A 435 32.55 -6.60 -12.55
C PRO A 435 33.87 -7.34 -12.77
N LYS A 436 34.34 -7.35 -14.03
CA LYS A 436 35.68 -7.89 -14.34
C LYS A 436 36.62 -7.31 -13.30
N LYS A 437 37.30 -8.18 -12.52
CA LYS A 437 38.37 -7.75 -11.65
C LYS A 437 39.26 -6.84 -12.48
N ALA A 438 39.34 -5.57 -12.09
CA ALA A 438 40.22 -4.64 -12.76
C ALA A 438 41.63 -5.28 -12.75
N ASP A 439 42.13 -5.58 -13.92
CA ASP A 439 43.52 -6.02 -14.06
C ASP A 439 44.40 -4.95 -13.40
N ASP A 440 45.10 -5.35 -12.38
CA ASP A 440 45.99 -4.56 -11.58
C ASP A 440 47.23 -4.15 -12.40
N LYS A 441 47.00 -3.39 -13.47
CA LYS A 441 48.03 -2.77 -14.31
C LYS A 441 47.59 -1.42 -14.82
N SER A 442 47.53 -0.43 -13.91
CA SER A 442 47.76 0.98 -14.24
C SER A 442 47.78 1.87 -12.99
N ALA A 443 48.63 1.51 -12.04
CA ALA A 443 49.05 2.43 -11.00
C ALA A 443 50.29 3.17 -11.47
N GLU A 444 50.20 4.00 -12.52
CA GLU A 444 51.17 5.03 -12.84
C GLU A 444 50.61 5.86 -13.99
N ALA A 445 50.00 6.96 -13.71
CA ALA A 445 50.08 8.22 -14.44
C ALA A 445 48.89 9.12 -14.08
N GLY A 446 49.20 10.29 -13.54
CA GLY A 446 48.25 11.40 -13.63
C GLY A 446 47.89 12.10 -12.32
N LYS A 447 48.90 12.64 -11.64
CA LYS A 447 48.72 13.89 -10.88
C LYS A 447 48.31 15.00 -11.84
N SER A 448 47.41 15.83 -11.36
CA SER A 448 47.03 17.16 -11.89
C SER A 448 45.70 17.22 -12.66
N CYS A 449 44.69 17.75 -12.03
CA CYS A 449 44.12 19.06 -12.31
C CYS A 449 43.04 19.38 -11.27
N ILE A 450 43.32 20.36 -10.47
CA ILE A 450 42.46 21.22 -9.67
C ILE A 450 41.80 22.24 -10.63
N VAL A 451 40.65 22.82 -10.20
CA VAL A 451 39.93 24.04 -10.71
C VAL A 451 38.74 23.66 -11.60
N MET A 452 37.55 24.00 -11.27
CA MET A 452 36.76 25.00 -10.48
C MET A 452 35.41 24.40 -10.08
#